data_4182be2827e49655fec8e961d9b474da
#
_entry.id   4182be2827e49655fec8e961d9b474da
#
_cell.length_a   1.000
_cell.length_b   1.000
_cell.length_c   1.000
_cell.angle_alpha   90.00
_cell.angle_beta   90.00
_cell.angle_gamma   90.00
#
_symmetry.space_group_name_H-M   'P 1'
#
loop_
_entity.id
_entity.type
_entity.pdbx_description
1 polymer ?
#
loop_
_entity_poly.entity_id
_entity_poly.type
_entity_poly.pdbx_seq_one_letter_code
_entity_poly.pdbx_strand_id
1 'polypeptide(L)'
;MLGRRVAVTGIGVVAKAGLGKDEFWKGLIGDAPDGTRFIEDWDASSYFDNPKDARRSDRYTQFALAAATEAIEQAGDISADPARRGTSIGTGIGGIGTLETQIEVRLEKGEKRVSPFLVPMMMPNAAPAAVSMRFGWQGPCENTVPACAAGTHAIGNGARMVADGRCDVVIAGGAEAPFTP
;
A
#
# COMPACT_ATOMS: atom_id res chain seq x y z
N MET A 1 -14.10 -24.63 14.82
CA MET A 1 -13.49 -23.97 15.98
C MET A 1 -13.55 -22.47 15.76
N LEU A 2 -14.04 -21.72 16.74
CA LEU A 2 -13.91 -20.25 16.69
C LEU A 2 -12.43 -19.94 16.79
N GLY A 3 -11.85 -19.35 15.75
CA GLY A 3 -10.47 -18.90 15.73
C GLY A 3 -10.17 -17.84 16.80
N ARG A 4 -8.93 -17.38 16.86
CA ARG A 4 -8.53 -16.28 17.76
C ARG A 4 -9.35 -15.03 17.46
N ARG A 5 -9.65 -14.24 18.46
CA ARG A 5 -10.20 -12.88 18.25
C ARG A 5 -9.12 -12.01 17.63
N VAL A 6 -9.52 -11.20 16.67
CA VAL A 6 -8.62 -10.26 15.97
C VAL A 6 -9.06 -8.85 16.31
N ALA A 7 -8.10 -8.01 16.68
CA ALA A 7 -8.31 -6.61 16.96
C ALA A 7 -7.62 -5.73 15.90
N VAL A 8 -8.23 -4.61 15.56
CA VAL A 8 -7.57 -3.54 14.80
C VAL A 8 -6.85 -2.66 15.82
N THR A 9 -5.53 -2.55 15.70
CA THR A 9 -4.67 -1.81 16.63
C THR A 9 -4.13 -0.51 16.05
N GLY A 10 -4.16 -0.37 14.71
CA GLY A 10 -3.74 0.84 14.03
C GLY A 10 -4.46 1.00 12.69
N ILE A 11 -4.65 2.23 12.30
CA ILE A 11 -5.27 2.64 11.04
C ILE A 11 -4.40 3.72 10.41
N GLY A 12 -4.10 3.58 9.11
CA GLY A 12 -3.43 4.59 8.34
C GLY A 12 -4.17 4.84 7.03
N VAL A 13 -4.24 6.10 6.63
CA VAL A 13 -5.03 6.53 5.47
C VAL A 13 -4.29 7.56 4.63
N VAL A 14 -4.28 7.32 3.32
CA VAL A 14 -3.85 8.29 2.31
C VAL A 14 -4.96 8.42 1.27
N ALA A 15 -5.65 9.54 1.28
CA ALA A 15 -6.76 9.79 0.34
C ALA A 15 -6.91 11.29 0.04
N LYS A 16 -7.57 11.65 -1.06
CA LYS A 16 -7.88 13.06 -1.38
C LYS A 16 -8.74 13.73 -0.31
N ALA A 17 -9.57 12.95 0.41
CA ALA A 17 -10.38 13.45 1.51
C ALA A 17 -9.56 13.80 2.78
N GLY A 18 -8.32 13.32 2.88
CA GLY A 18 -7.40 13.63 3.98
C GLY A 18 -6.20 12.70 4.01
N LEU A 19 -5.09 13.22 4.48
CA LEU A 19 -3.88 12.46 4.78
C LEU A 19 -3.85 12.17 6.28
N GLY A 20 -3.77 10.90 6.63
CA GLY A 20 -3.95 10.44 8.00
C GLY A 20 -5.42 10.28 8.41
N LYS A 21 -5.66 9.42 9.40
CA LYS A 21 -7.02 9.00 9.80
C LYS A 21 -7.93 10.16 10.25
N ASP A 22 -7.38 11.14 10.95
CA ASP A 22 -8.19 12.22 11.54
C ASP A 22 -8.63 13.23 10.48
N GLU A 23 -7.75 13.62 9.57
CA GLU A 23 -8.09 14.49 8.44
C GLU A 23 -9.00 13.76 7.44
N PHE A 24 -8.75 12.48 7.18
CA PHE A 24 -9.62 11.66 6.36
C PHE A 24 -11.04 11.60 6.94
N TRP A 25 -11.18 11.39 8.26
CA TRP A 25 -12.50 11.38 8.90
C TRP A 25 -13.24 12.70 8.73
N LYS A 26 -12.55 13.83 8.95
CA LYS A 26 -13.12 15.17 8.73
C LYS A 26 -13.57 15.36 7.29
N GLY A 27 -12.71 14.98 6.33
CA GLY A 27 -13.04 15.08 4.91
C GLY A 27 -14.15 14.12 4.46
N LEU A 28 -14.31 12.98 5.14
CA LEU A 28 -15.36 12.01 4.82
C LEU A 28 -16.76 12.49 5.25
N ILE A 29 -16.85 13.18 6.40
CA ILE A 29 -18.12 13.72 6.92
C ILE A 29 -18.41 15.16 6.49
N GLY A 30 -17.44 15.82 5.85
CA GLY A 30 -17.56 17.15 5.29
C GLY A 30 -18.07 17.15 3.86
N ASP A 31 -17.98 18.31 3.20
CA ASP A 31 -18.33 18.44 1.79
C ASP A 31 -17.37 17.64 0.91
N ALA A 32 -17.90 16.95 -0.09
CA ALA A 32 -17.08 16.21 -1.02
C ALA A 32 -16.18 17.17 -1.82
N PRO A 33 -14.86 16.91 -1.92
CA PRO A 33 -13.98 17.73 -2.74
C PRO A 33 -14.40 17.66 -4.21
N ASP A 34 -14.33 18.80 -4.89
CA ASP A 34 -14.62 18.89 -6.32
C ASP A 34 -13.56 18.18 -7.18
N GLY A 35 -13.96 17.80 -8.38
CA GLY A 35 -13.05 17.24 -9.39
C GLY A 35 -12.61 15.80 -9.13
N THR A 36 -11.45 15.46 -9.70
CA THR A 36 -10.84 14.12 -9.56
C THR A 36 -10.31 13.88 -8.15
N ARG A 37 -10.32 12.64 -7.71
CA ARG A 37 -9.79 12.23 -6.40
C ARG A 37 -8.26 12.06 -6.42
N PHE A 38 -7.57 12.83 -7.22
CA PHE A 38 -6.12 12.83 -7.32
C PHE A 38 -5.49 13.55 -6.12
N ILE A 39 -4.42 12.99 -5.56
CA ILE A 39 -3.63 13.62 -4.49
C ILE A 39 -2.50 14.40 -5.18
N GLU A 40 -2.58 15.71 -5.15
CA GLU A 40 -1.55 16.61 -5.64
C GLU A 40 -0.40 16.74 -4.63
N ASP A 41 0.71 17.35 -5.03
CA ASP A 41 1.86 17.69 -4.15
C ASP A 41 2.34 16.55 -3.22
N TRP A 42 2.30 15.30 -3.72
CA TRP A 42 2.69 14.13 -2.97
C TRP A 42 4.21 13.91 -2.97
N ASP A 43 4.83 13.96 -1.79
CA ASP A 43 6.22 13.56 -1.57
C ASP A 43 6.28 12.34 -0.66
N ALA A 44 6.75 11.22 -1.21
CA ALA A 44 6.90 9.96 -0.49
C ALA A 44 8.29 9.78 0.14
N SER A 45 9.21 10.71 -0.03
CA SER A 45 10.63 10.52 0.31
C SER A 45 10.87 10.14 1.77
N SER A 46 10.04 10.66 2.69
CA SER A 46 10.14 10.39 4.13
C SER A 46 9.72 8.97 4.55
N TYR A 47 8.99 8.25 3.71
CA TYR A 47 8.53 6.89 4.00
C TYR A 47 9.52 5.80 3.58
N PHE A 48 10.63 6.18 2.95
CA PHE A 48 11.68 5.27 2.50
C PHE A 48 12.96 5.47 3.32
N ASP A 49 13.72 4.40 3.57
CA ASP A 49 15.03 4.49 4.22
C ASP A 49 16.02 5.30 3.39
N ASN A 50 15.94 5.14 2.06
CA ASN A 50 16.64 5.97 1.11
C ASN A 50 15.61 6.75 0.28
N PRO A 51 15.57 8.10 0.38
CA PRO A 51 14.61 8.93 -0.36
C PRO A 51 14.63 8.72 -1.89
N LYS A 52 15.77 8.25 -2.44
CA LYS A 52 15.87 7.93 -3.88
C LYS A 52 15.03 6.73 -4.29
N ASP A 53 14.69 5.84 -3.36
CA ASP A 53 13.89 4.65 -3.66
C ASP A 53 12.41 4.99 -3.87
N ALA A 54 11.95 6.15 -3.39
CA ALA A 54 10.64 6.69 -3.75
C ALA A 54 10.47 6.80 -5.29
N ARG A 55 11.53 7.19 -6.01
CA ARG A 55 11.52 7.28 -7.48
C ARG A 55 11.52 5.93 -8.20
N ARG A 56 11.77 4.85 -7.48
CA ARG A 56 11.75 3.45 -7.97
C ARG A 56 10.53 2.70 -7.48
N SER A 57 9.53 3.42 -6.99
CA SER A 57 8.26 2.89 -6.52
C SER A 57 7.11 3.60 -7.22
N ASP A 58 6.13 2.84 -7.69
CA ASP A 58 4.90 3.43 -8.22
C ASP A 58 4.12 4.13 -7.09
N ARG A 59 3.29 5.09 -7.47
CA ARG A 59 2.52 5.93 -6.55
C ARG A 59 1.63 5.13 -5.60
N TYR A 60 1.01 4.04 -6.09
CA TYR A 60 0.18 3.19 -5.22
C TYR A 60 1.01 2.50 -4.13
N THR A 61 2.25 2.09 -4.42
CA THR A 61 3.19 1.53 -3.44
C THR A 61 3.60 2.58 -2.41
N GLN A 62 3.82 3.82 -2.84
CA GLN A 62 4.12 4.93 -1.95
C GLN A 62 2.97 5.20 -0.98
N PHE A 63 1.72 5.18 -1.45
CA PHE A 63 0.53 5.33 -0.61
C PHE A 63 0.40 4.19 0.40
N ALA A 64 0.66 2.95 -0.02
CA ALA A 64 0.65 1.80 0.88
C ALA A 64 1.68 1.94 2.00
N LEU A 65 2.91 2.38 1.69
CA LEU A 65 3.95 2.61 2.68
C LEU A 65 3.57 3.71 3.68
N ALA A 66 3.04 4.82 3.20
CA ALA A 66 2.62 5.92 4.06
C ALA A 66 1.50 5.50 5.02
N ALA A 67 0.45 4.87 4.51
CA ALA A 67 -0.64 4.36 5.33
C ALA A 67 -0.17 3.27 6.32
N ALA A 68 0.71 2.35 5.89
CA ALA A 68 1.27 1.33 6.76
C ALA A 68 2.12 1.95 7.89
N THR A 69 2.88 2.99 7.60
CA THR A 69 3.68 3.72 8.60
C THR A 69 2.77 4.30 9.69
N GLU A 70 1.73 5.04 9.32
CA GLU A 70 0.76 5.60 10.27
C GLU A 70 0.09 4.51 11.12
N ALA A 71 -0.33 3.41 10.49
CA ALA A 71 -0.98 2.29 11.18
C ALA A 71 -0.04 1.62 12.20
N ILE A 72 1.24 1.43 11.86
CA ILE A 72 2.25 0.84 12.75
C ILE A 72 2.56 1.79 13.90
N GLU A 73 2.73 3.09 13.64
CA GLU A 73 2.97 4.10 14.68
C GLU A 73 1.81 4.15 15.67
N GLN A 74 0.56 4.09 15.19
CA GLN A 74 -0.61 4.05 16.06
C GLN A 74 -0.71 2.75 16.86
N ALA A 75 -0.31 1.60 16.29
CA ALA A 75 -0.31 0.32 16.99
C ALA A 75 0.72 0.27 18.13
N GLY A 76 1.76 1.11 18.07
CA GLY A 76 2.82 1.17 19.06
C GLY A 76 3.80 -0.01 18.96
N ASP A 77 4.28 -0.48 20.11
CA ASP A 77 5.27 -1.57 20.13
C ASP A 77 4.68 -2.90 19.67
N ILE A 78 5.32 -3.49 18.66
CA ILE A 78 4.96 -4.78 18.09
C ILE A 78 6.00 -5.81 18.51
N SER A 79 5.72 -6.53 19.59
CA SER A 79 6.62 -7.52 20.17
C SER A 79 6.63 -8.89 19.46
N ALA A 80 5.78 -9.10 18.45
CA ALA A 80 5.71 -10.35 17.70
C ALA A 80 7.05 -10.68 16.99
N ASP A 81 7.35 -11.97 16.82
CA ASP A 81 8.48 -12.43 16.01
C ASP A 81 8.34 -11.90 14.56
N PRO A 82 9.40 -11.37 13.93
CA PRO A 82 9.37 -10.96 12.52
C PRO A 82 8.80 -12.00 11.55
N ALA A 83 9.06 -13.29 11.77
CA ALA A 83 8.51 -14.37 10.97
C ALA A 83 6.99 -14.57 11.15
N ARG A 84 6.40 -13.94 12.16
CA ARG A 84 4.96 -13.98 12.45
C ARG A 84 4.25 -12.66 12.18
N ARG A 85 4.97 -11.70 11.55
CA ARG A 85 4.44 -10.43 11.07
C ARG A 85 4.19 -10.53 9.58
N GLY A 86 2.93 -10.48 9.15
CA GLY A 86 2.53 -10.65 7.76
C GLY A 86 2.04 -9.36 7.11
N THR A 87 2.04 -9.33 5.79
CA THR A 87 1.42 -8.27 4.99
C THR A 87 0.37 -8.85 4.05
N SER A 88 -0.77 -8.18 3.93
CA SER A 88 -1.85 -8.53 3.00
C SER A 88 -2.38 -7.23 2.40
N ILE A 89 -1.88 -6.82 1.24
CA ILE A 89 -2.27 -5.55 0.62
C ILE A 89 -2.76 -5.83 -0.79
N GLY A 90 -4.01 -5.43 -1.05
CA GLY A 90 -4.64 -5.60 -2.35
C GLY A 90 -4.59 -4.34 -3.20
N THR A 91 -4.75 -4.53 -4.50
CA THR A 91 -4.86 -3.45 -5.50
C THR A 91 -5.79 -3.92 -6.62
N GLY A 92 -6.33 -2.99 -7.38
CA GLY A 92 -7.11 -3.33 -8.59
C GLY A 92 -6.23 -3.57 -9.80
N ILE A 93 -5.15 -2.81 -9.95
CA ILE A 93 -4.32 -2.81 -11.17
C ILE A 93 -2.83 -2.88 -10.83
N GLY A 94 -2.39 -2.29 -9.72
CA GLY A 94 -0.98 -2.07 -9.42
C GLY A 94 -0.45 -0.78 -10.03
N GLY A 95 0.80 -0.79 -10.49
CA GLY A 95 1.52 0.39 -10.97
C GLY A 95 1.20 0.80 -12.41
N ILE A 96 -0.07 1.13 -12.69
CA ILE A 96 -0.51 1.51 -14.04
C ILE A 96 0.16 2.80 -14.51
N GLY A 97 0.37 3.79 -13.63
CA GLY A 97 1.05 5.04 -13.97
C GLY A 97 2.49 4.81 -14.43
N THR A 98 3.19 3.90 -13.76
CA THR A 98 4.53 3.46 -14.20
C THR A 98 4.48 2.82 -15.58
N LEU A 99 3.52 1.93 -15.82
CA LEU A 99 3.39 1.26 -17.13
C LEU A 99 3.15 2.27 -18.25
N GLU A 100 2.21 3.19 -18.07
CA GLU A 100 1.89 4.24 -19.05
C GLU A 100 3.12 5.12 -19.35
N THR A 101 3.75 5.66 -18.33
CA THR A 101 4.98 6.47 -18.50
C THR A 101 6.08 5.72 -19.23
N GLN A 102 6.27 4.43 -18.96
CA GLN A 102 7.33 3.65 -19.65
C GLN A 102 6.95 3.25 -21.08
N ILE A 103 5.66 3.15 -21.41
CA ILE A 103 5.20 3.02 -22.80
C ILE A 103 5.51 4.30 -23.57
N GLU A 104 5.23 5.49 -23.01
CA GLU A 104 5.58 6.76 -23.62
C GLU A 104 7.09 6.88 -23.85
N VAL A 105 7.90 6.57 -22.85
CA VAL A 105 9.37 6.54 -22.98
C VAL A 105 9.82 5.62 -24.10
N ARG A 106 9.22 4.42 -24.22
CA ARG A 106 9.52 3.48 -25.30
C ARG A 106 9.20 4.06 -26.67
N LEU A 107 8.04 4.69 -26.83
CA LEU A 107 7.58 5.25 -28.09
C LEU A 107 8.41 6.48 -28.50
N GLU A 108 8.73 7.37 -27.57
CA GLU A 108 9.44 8.62 -27.85
C GLU A 108 10.96 8.46 -27.92
N LYS A 109 11.53 7.64 -27.02
CA LYS A 109 12.99 7.57 -26.77
C LYS A 109 13.61 6.21 -27.11
N GLY A 110 12.77 5.22 -27.47
CA GLY A 110 13.17 3.87 -27.84
C GLY A 110 13.36 2.91 -26.67
N GLU A 111 13.38 1.63 -26.97
CA GLU A 111 13.39 0.52 -26.00
C GLU A 111 14.53 0.59 -24.98
N LYS A 112 15.71 1.05 -25.41
CA LYS A 112 16.90 1.16 -24.53
C LYS A 112 16.75 2.19 -23.41
N ARG A 113 15.73 3.01 -23.46
CA ARG A 113 15.45 4.05 -22.44
C ARG A 113 14.39 3.64 -21.43
N VAL A 114 13.72 2.52 -21.67
CA VAL A 114 12.77 1.95 -20.71
C VAL A 114 13.49 1.60 -19.40
N SER A 115 12.88 1.95 -18.28
CA SER A 115 13.45 1.71 -16.97
C SER A 115 13.59 0.20 -16.68
N PRO A 116 14.73 -0.28 -16.19
CA PRO A 116 14.86 -1.66 -15.71
C PRO A 116 13.96 -1.94 -14.49
N PHE A 117 13.47 -0.90 -13.83
CA PHE A 117 12.54 -1.00 -12.69
C PHE A 117 11.07 -1.05 -13.13
N LEU A 118 10.74 -0.98 -14.44
CA LEU A 118 9.37 -1.03 -14.92
C LEU A 118 8.60 -2.20 -14.28
N VAL A 119 9.11 -3.42 -14.41
CA VAL A 119 8.41 -4.62 -13.92
C VAL A 119 8.24 -4.60 -12.40
N PRO A 120 9.30 -4.44 -11.56
CA PRO A 120 9.10 -4.37 -10.11
C PRO A 120 8.18 -3.25 -9.65
N MET A 121 8.15 -2.11 -10.34
CA MET A 121 7.29 -0.99 -9.97
C MET A 121 5.81 -1.23 -10.34
N MET A 122 5.54 -1.88 -11.47
CA MET A 122 4.16 -2.09 -11.93
C MET A 122 3.48 -3.30 -11.30
N MET A 123 4.23 -4.25 -10.73
CA MET A 123 3.67 -5.50 -10.20
C MET A 123 2.67 -5.24 -9.07
N PRO A 124 1.48 -5.88 -9.08
CA PRO A 124 0.48 -5.69 -8.03
C PRO A 124 0.96 -6.04 -6.61
N ASN A 125 1.94 -6.92 -6.49
CA ASN A 125 2.53 -7.31 -5.20
C ASN A 125 3.68 -6.39 -4.74
N ALA A 126 3.98 -5.30 -5.46
CA ALA A 126 5.03 -4.37 -5.04
C ALA A 126 4.69 -3.68 -3.70
N ALA A 127 3.43 -3.34 -3.47
CA ALA A 127 3.02 -2.69 -2.22
C ALA A 127 3.22 -3.56 -0.97
N PRO A 128 2.68 -4.80 -0.87
CA PRO A 128 2.95 -5.64 0.30
C PRO A 128 4.44 -5.98 0.45
N ALA A 129 5.17 -6.17 -0.66
CA ALA A 129 6.61 -6.42 -0.62
C ALA A 129 7.39 -5.20 -0.07
N ALA A 130 7.06 -3.99 -0.51
CA ALA A 130 7.69 -2.77 -0.02
C ALA A 130 7.46 -2.56 1.48
N VAL A 131 6.24 -2.78 1.97
CA VAL A 131 5.90 -2.71 3.40
C VAL A 131 6.66 -3.78 4.19
N SER A 132 6.66 -5.03 3.72
CA SER A 132 7.39 -6.14 4.35
C SER A 132 8.88 -5.82 4.48
N MET A 133 9.51 -5.34 3.40
CA MET A 133 10.94 -4.98 3.40
C MET A 133 11.23 -3.77 4.31
N ARG A 134 10.41 -2.73 4.25
CA ARG A 134 10.58 -1.49 5.02
C ARG A 134 10.60 -1.73 6.51
N PHE A 135 9.74 -2.61 6.99
CA PHE A 135 9.57 -2.88 8.44
C PHE A 135 10.22 -4.19 8.88
N GLY A 136 10.95 -4.89 8.00
CA GLY A 136 11.63 -6.14 8.33
C GLY A 136 10.66 -7.28 8.70
N TRP A 137 9.46 -7.29 8.13
CA TRP A 137 8.45 -8.31 8.39
C TRP A 137 8.72 -9.53 7.51
N GLN A 138 8.86 -10.71 8.10
CA GLN A 138 9.32 -11.93 7.44
C GLN A 138 8.24 -13.02 7.35
N GLY A 139 7.03 -12.73 7.78
CA GLY A 139 5.88 -13.60 7.65
C GLY A 139 5.28 -13.61 6.24
N PRO A 140 4.09 -14.18 6.06
CA PRO A 140 3.40 -14.21 4.78
C PRO A 140 3.26 -12.82 4.17
N CYS A 141 3.57 -12.70 2.89
CA CYS A 141 3.44 -11.48 2.11
C CYS A 141 2.47 -11.76 0.95
N GLU A 142 1.21 -11.38 1.12
CA GLU A 142 0.14 -11.72 0.18
C GLU A 142 -0.41 -10.49 -0.52
N ASN A 143 -0.81 -10.69 -1.75
CA ASN A 143 -1.51 -9.70 -2.56
C ASN A 143 -2.82 -10.30 -3.09
N THR A 144 -3.85 -9.47 -3.21
CA THR A 144 -5.13 -9.84 -3.82
C THR A 144 -5.57 -8.77 -4.81
N VAL A 145 -6.11 -9.19 -5.96
CA VAL A 145 -6.44 -8.30 -7.08
C VAL A 145 -7.91 -8.48 -7.53
N PRO A 146 -8.90 -8.31 -6.63
CA PRO A 146 -10.31 -8.36 -6.96
C PRO A 146 -10.88 -6.95 -7.24
N ALA A 147 -10.18 -6.14 -8.01
CA ALA A 147 -10.58 -4.78 -8.37
C ALA A 147 -10.95 -3.92 -7.14
N CYS A 148 -12.08 -3.21 -7.17
CA CYS A 148 -12.52 -2.30 -6.10
C CYS A 148 -12.68 -2.97 -4.72
N ALA A 149 -12.81 -4.29 -4.67
CA ALA A 149 -12.92 -5.05 -3.42
C ALA A 149 -11.55 -5.41 -2.80
N ALA A 150 -10.43 -5.01 -3.42
CA ALA A 150 -9.10 -5.45 -3.04
C ALA A 150 -8.75 -5.17 -1.58
N GLY A 151 -9.03 -3.96 -1.09
CA GLY A 151 -8.79 -3.59 0.31
C GLY A 151 -9.58 -4.43 1.29
N THR A 152 -10.88 -4.63 1.05
CA THR A 152 -11.75 -5.45 1.90
C THR A 152 -11.32 -6.92 1.93
N HIS A 153 -10.97 -7.48 0.77
CA HIS A 153 -10.45 -8.84 0.68
C HIS A 153 -9.13 -9.00 1.44
N ALA A 154 -8.21 -8.06 1.27
CA ALA A 154 -6.92 -8.10 1.96
C ALA A 154 -7.09 -8.02 3.48
N ILE A 155 -7.99 -7.17 3.99
CA ILE A 155 -8.32 -7.09 5.42
C ILE A 155 -8.90 -8.43 5.91
N GLY A 156 -9.84 -9.01 5.16
CA GLY A 156 -10.42 -10.32 5.49
C GLY A 156 -9.38 -11.45 5.52
N ASN A 157 -8.45 -11.46 4.56
CA ASN A 157 -7.36 -12.42 4.51
C ASN A 157 -6.37 -12.22 5.68
N GLY A 158 -5.98 -10.98 5.96
CA GLY A 158 -5.13 -10.65 7.10
C GLY A 158 -5.75 -11.07 8.45
N ALA A 159 -7.05 -10.81 8.63
CA ALA A 159 -7.78 -11.26 9.81
C ALA A 159 -7.77 -12.79 9.96
N ARG A 160 -7.94 -13.53 8.86
CA ARG A 160 -7.83 -15.00 8.87
C ARG A 160 -6.44 -15.49 9.23
N MET A 161 -5.38 -14.86 8.69
CA MET A 161 -3.99 -15.23 9.05
C MET A 161 -3.75 -15.15 10.57
N VAL A 162 -4.31 -14.14 11.23
CA VAL A 162 -4.20 -13.98 12.68
C VAL A 162 -5.13 -14.98 13.39
N ALA A 163 -6.39 -15.10 12.97
CA ALA A 163 -7.36 -16.00 13.58
C ALA A 163 -6.91 -17.48 13.54
N ASP A 164 -6.31 -17.90 12.43
CA ASP A 164 -5.79 -19.25 12.21
C ASP A 164 -4.41 -19.48 12.86
N GLY A 165 -3.81 -18.46 13.43
CA GLY A 165 -2.51 -18.52 14.09
C GLY A 165 -1.33 -18.61 13.14
N ARG A 166 -1.47 -18.26 11.87
CA ARG A 166 -0.37 -18.17 10.90
C ARG A 166 0.52 -16.96 11.20
N CYS A 167 -0.10 -15.86 11.64
CA CYS A 167 0.57 -14.63 12.07
C CYS A 167 0.08 -14.22 13.45
N ASP A 168 0.86 -13.37 14.12
CA ASP A 168 0.44 -12.69 15.35
C ASP A 168 -0.02 -11.26 15.06
N VAL A 169 0.51 -10.67 14.01
CA VAL A 169 0.11 -9.35 13.49
C VAL A 169 0.19 -9.32 11.96
N VAL A 170 -0.70 -8.56 11.34
CA VAL A 170 -0.75 -8.38 9.89
C VAL A 170 -1.07 -6.92 9.57
N ILE A 171 -0.29 -6.31 8.68
CA ILE A 171 -0.71 -5.10 7.96
C ILE A 171 -1.61 -5.53 6.82
N ALA A 172 -2.85 -5.08 6.83
CA ALA A 172 -3.84 -5.46 5.83
C ALA A 172 -4.61 -4.23 5.32
N GLY A 173 -4.80 -4.15 4.01
CA GLY A 173 -5.50 -3.03 3.40
C GLY A 173 -5.45 -3.05 1.89
N GLY A 174 -5.74 -1.92 1.27
CA GLY A 174 -5.63 -1.74 -0.17
C GLY A 174 -4.98 -0.43 -0.53
N ALA A 175 -4.32 -0.39 -1.68
CA ALA A 175 -3.76 0.82 -2.24
C ALA A 175 -3.96 0.85 -3.75
N GLU A 176 -4.29 2.02 -4.28
CA GLU A 176 -4.53 2.23 -5.70
C GLU A 176 -4.18 3.66 -6.10
N ALA A 177 -3.61 3.84 -7.29
CA ALA A 177 -3.35 5.14 -7.89
C ALA A 177 -3.69 5.10 -9.39
N PRO A 178 -4.99 5.00 -9.75
CA PRO A 178 -5.41 4.69 -11.12
C PRO A 178 -5.48 5.93 -12.03
N PHE A 179 -5.38 7.13 -11.45
CA PHE A 179 -5.49 8.36 -12.22
C PHE A 179 -4.16 8.66 -12.91
N THR A 180 -4.13 8.41 -14.19
CA THR A 180 -3.04 8.77 -15.11
C THR A 180 -3.51 9.91 -16.02
N PRO A 181 -2.60 10.64 -16.68
CA PRO A 181 -2.94 11.73 -17.60
C PRO A 181 -3.86 11.32 -18.72
#